data_df9cee73d08ac6d41af5228bc6989c15
#
_entry.id   df9cee73d08ac6d41af5228bc6989c15
#
_cell.length_a   1.000
_cell.length_b   1.000
_cell.length_c   1.000
_cell.angle_alpha   90.00
_cell.angle_beta   90.00
_cell.angle_gamma   90.00
#
_symmetry.space_group_name_H-M   'P 1'
#
loop_
_entity.id
_entity.type
_entity.pdbx_description
1 polymer ?
#
loop_
_entity_poly.entity_id
_entity_poly.type
_entity_poly.pdbx_seq_one_letter_code
_entity_poly.pdbx_strand_id
1 'polypeptide(L)'
;MSRQCRFAVLAVLVWFAPAMANADDPFAIDLAGLRDAGPQAGTVNDSANVGDFSEILDPEVSRLIAAGDFSITVGESIAFDTHPAFAAATVPDSTKLGTEPGELLGYRGGLPFPAPPQADDPRAGDKLAWNMRYAWSGDNGVLTDMIWHYRDMHRDKVEREVRFTASTMRFMHRHVTPPIPAIADNPGDVYFALYLRATYPPDVKNTQLLIHRLEDDRRQEQGWMYVPFQRRVRRLATGQKTDAFLGSDIMIEDFLGYNGRIK
;
A
#
# COMPACT_ATOMS: atom_id res chain seq x y z
N MET A 1 35.03 13.14 -3.04
CA MET A 1 34.06 13.71 -2.08
C MET A 1 32.72 13.06 -2.38
N SER A 2 32.40 11.99 -1.65
CA SER A 2 31.17 11.24 -1.79
C SER A 2 30.00 12.06 -1.22
N ARG A 3 29.01 12.37 -2.03
CA ARG A 3 27.78 13.04 -1.59
C ARG A 3 26.74 11.96 -1.27
N GLN A 4 26.47 11.80 0.01
CA GLN A 4 25.41 10.90 0.48
C GLN A 4 24.04 11.51 0.14
N CYS A 5 23.27 10.77 -0.64
CA CYS A 5 21.88 11.09 -0.91
C CYS A 5 21.02 10.55 0.26
N ARG A 6 20.42 11.42 1.07
CA ARG A 6 19.55 11.00 2.16
C ARG A 6 18.11 10.96 1.64
N PHE A 7 17.57 9.77 1.48
CA PHE A 7 16.16 9.57 1.22
C PHE A 7 15.43 9.21 2.51
N ALA A 8 14.37 9.90 2.82
CA ALA A 8 13.41 9.43 3.80
C ALA A 8 12.46 8.48 3.04
N VAL A 9 12.71 7.18 3.14
CA VAL A 9 11.77 6.16 2.66
C VAL A 9 10.72 6.00 3.74
N LEU A 10 9.50 6.45 3.47
CA LEU A 10 8.34 6.14 4.30
C LEU A 10 7.95 4.69 4.00
N ALA A 11 8.54 3.74 4.72
CA ALA A 11 8.09 2.35 4.70
C ALA A 11 6.73 2.30 5.40
N VAL A 12 5.65 2.16 4.65
CA VAL A 12 4.35 1.79 5.19
C VAL A 12 4.43 0.31 5.54
N LEU A 13 4.92 -0.01 6.72
CA LEU A 13 4.79 -1.33 7.32
C LEU A 13 3.32 -1.52 7.73
N VAL A 14 2.60 -2.31 6.95
CA VAL A 14 1.28 -2.81 7.36
C VAL A 14 1.50 -3.75 8.54
N TRP A 15 1.14 -3.29 9.72
CA TRP A 15 1.26 -4.06 10.96
C TRP A 15 0.07 -4.99 11.10
N PHE A 16 0.34 -6.30 11.10
CA PHE A 16 -0.62 -7.29 11.55
C PHE A 16 -0.53 -7.36 13.09
N ALA A 17 -1.68 -7.24 13.77
CA ALA A 17 -1.73 -7.50 15.21
C ALA A 17 -1.16 -8.91 15.49
N PRO A 18 -0.36 -9.10 16.53
CA PRO A 18 0.16 -10.42 16.84
C PRO A 18 -1.02 -11.32 17.24
N ALA A 19 -1.45 -12.18 16.32
CA ALA A 19 -2.08 -13.42 16.74
C ALA A 19 -1.04 -14.15 17.58
N MET A 20 -1.42 -14.69 18.74
CA MET A 20 -0.51 -15.46 19.58
C MET A 20 0.15 -16.53 18.71
N ALA A 21 1.45 -16.36 18.47
CA ALA A 21 2.22 -17.29 17.68
C ALA A 21 2.19 -18.66 18.39
N ASN A 22 1.65 -19.67 17.71
CA ASN A 22 1.87 -21.04 18.11
C ASN A 22 3.36 -21.34 17.93
N ALA A 23 4.03 -21.81 18.98
CA ALA A 23 5.47 -22.08 19.00
C ALA A 23 5.94 -23.12 17.96
N ASP A 24 5.02 -23.78 17.26
CA ASP A 24 5.29 -24.84 16.26
C ASP A 24 4.99 -24.41 14.81
N ASP A 25 4.74 -23.14 14.55
CA ASP A 25 4.52 -22.66 13.18
C ASP A 25 5.88 -22.37 12.50
N PRO A 26 6.30 -23.20 11.50
CA PRO A 26 7.57 -22.98 10.79
C PRO A 26 7.60 -21.68 9.97
N PHE A 27 6.46 -21.00 9.80
CA PHE A 27 6.36 -19.65 9.22
C PHE A 27 6.05 -18.57 10.26
N ALA A 28 5.99 -18.93 11.54
CA ALA A 28 5.94 -17.92 12.59
C ALA A 28 7.24 -17.12 12.50
N ILE A 29 7.16 -15.99 11.80
CA ILE A 29 8.21 -14.99 11.86
C ILE A 29 8.23 -14.58 13.34
N ASP A 30 9.29 -14.96 14.05
CA ASP A 30 9.53 -14.47 15.40
C ASP A 30 9.80 -12.97 15.33
N LEU A 31 8.70 -12.20 15.28
CA LEU A 31 8.77 -10.74 15.28
C LEU A 31 9.45 -10.19 16.53
N ALA A 32 9.41 -10.94 17.65
CA ALA A 32 10.11 -10.57 18.87
C ALA A 32 11.61 -10.84 18.69
N GLY A 33 11.99 -12.02 18.19
CA GLY A 33 13.38 -12.34 17.87
C GLY A 33 13.97 -11.42 16.78
N LEU A 34 13.18 -11.08 15.76
CA LEU A 34 13.58 -10.09 14.76
C LEU A 34 13.72 -8.67 15.35
N ARG A 35 12.89 -8.31 16.32
CA ARG A 35 13.05 -7.05 17.04
C ARG A 35 14.35 -7.02 17.86
N ASP A 36 14.68 -8.13 18.49
CA ASP A 36 15.85 -8.23 19.37
C ASP A 36 17.15 -8.44 18.56
N ALA A 37 17.07 -9.14 17.42
CA ALA A 37 18.18 -9.40 16.53
C ALA A 37 18.29 -8.41 15.36
N GLY A 38 17.23 -7.62 15.12
CA GLY A 38 17.19 -6.63 14.04
C GLY A 38 18.02 -5.39 14.37
N PRO A 39 18.23 -4.54 13.35
CA PRO A 39 19.00 -3.31 13.54
C PRO A 39 18.28 -2.38 14.52
N GLN A 40 19.01 -1.86 15.49
CA GLN A 40 18.49 -0.93 16.49
C GLN A 40 18.18 0.44 15.88
N ALA A 41 17.21 1.16 16.45
CA ALA A 41 16.90 2.53 16.04
C ALA A 41 18.17 3.42 16.14
N GLY A 42 18.38 4.22 15.11
CA GLY A 42 19.57 5.03 14.92
C GLY A 42 20.69 4.34 14.14
N THR A 43 20.61 3.03 13.89
CA THR A 43 21.57 2.33 13.04
C THR A 43 21.49 2.87 11.61
N VAL A 44 22.63 3.18 11.03
CA VAL A 44 22.75 3.55 9.62
C VAL A 44 23.26 2.33 8.85
N ASN A 45 22.44 1.83 7.94
CA ASN A 45 22.84 0.80 6.99
C ASN A 45 23.39 1.49 5.74
N ASP A 46 24.66 1.28 5.46
CA ASP A 46 25.37 1.86 4.33
C ASP A 46 26.32 0.82 3.68
N SER A 47 27.14 1.26 2.75
CA SER A 47 28.06 0.38 2.02
C SER A 47 29.08 -0.35 2.90
N ALA A 48 29.29 0.10 4.13
CA ALA A 48 30.25 -0.52 5.05
C ALA A 48 29.67 -1.73 5.79
N ASN A 49 28.34 -1.76 6.01
CA ASN A 49 27.68 -2.78 6.83
C ASN A 49 26.46 -3.45 6.19
N VAL A 50 26.19 -3.22 4.90
CA VAL A 50 25.02 -3.78 4.22
C VAL A 50 24.96 -5.32 4.28
N GLY A 51 26.11 -5.99 4.34
CA GLY A 51 26.18 -7.44 4.46
C GLY A 51 25.53 -8.00 5.72
N ASP A 52 25.54 -7.22 6.81
CA ASP A 52 24.93 -7.61 8.09
C ASP A 52 23.39 -7.63 8.04
N PHE A 53 22.81 -7.05 7.00
CA PHE A 53 21.37 -6.92 6.81
C PHE A 53 20.84 -7.67 5.59
N SER A 54 21.67 -8.48 4.96
CA SER A 54 21.35 -9.18 3.70
C SER A 54 20.15 -10.13 3.80
N GLU A 55 19.84 -10.65 4.98
CA GLU A 55 18.69 -11.55 5.21
C GLU A 55 17.36 -10.81 5.26
N ILE A 56 17.37 -9.51 5.57
CA ILE A 56 16.14 -8.70 5.73
C ILE A 56 15.94 -7.67 4.61
N LEU A 57 16.96 -7.44 3.79
CA LEU A 57 16.90 -6.51 2.68
C LEU A 57 16.66 -7.25 1.36
N ASP A 58 15.87 -6.63 0.49
CA ASP A 58 15.78 -7.06 -0.90
C ASP A 58 17.16 -7.04 -1.55
N PRO A 59 17.52 -8.04 -2.38
CA PRO A 59 18.83 -8.12 -3.02
C PRO A 59 19.19 -6.88 -3.84
N GLU A 60 18.22 -6.26 -4.52
CA GLU A 60 18.46 -5.05 -5.30
C GLU A 60 18.69 -3.82 -4.40
N VAL A 61 17.94 -3.71 -3.30
CA VAL A 61 18.17 -2.68 -2.28
C VAL A 61 19.56 -2.83 -1.69
N SER A 62 19.97 -4.06 -1.35
CA SER A 62 21.33 -4.35 -0.84
C SER A 62 22.41 -3.96 -1.85
N ARG A 63 22.19 -4.24 -3.13
CA ARG A 63 23.10 -3.85 -4.22
C ARG A 63 23.28 -2.33 -4.32
N LEU A 64 22.18 -1.58 -4.24
CA LEU A 64 22.23 -0.12 -4.32
C LEU A 64 22.92 0.50 -3.10
N ILE A 65 22.69 -0.05 -1.90
CA ILE A 65 23.39 0.40 -0.68
C ILE A 65 24.89 0.08 -0.79
N ALA A 66 25.25 -1.13 -1.25
CA ALA A 66 26.64 -1.52 -1.43
C ALA A 66 27.38 -0.63 -2.45
N ALA A 67 26.67 -0.17 -3.48
CA ALA A 67 27.20 0.78 -4.45
C ALA A 67 27.36 2.21 -3.89
N GLY A 68 26.79 2.49 -2.71
CA GLY A 68 26.80 3.82 -2.10
C GLY A 68 25.78 4.80 -2.69
N ASP A 69 24.78 4.28 -3.43
CA ASP A 69 23.75 5.10 -4.06
C ASP A 69 22.80 5.70 -3.00
N PHE A 70 22.56 4.97 -1.91
CA PHE A 70 21.80 5.47 -0.75
C PHE A 70 22.15 4.71 0.54
N SER A 71 21.66 5.21 1.66
CA SER A 71 21.72 4.54 2.96
C SER A 71 20.35 4.56 3.65
N ILE A 72 20.11 3.61 4.56
CA ILE A 72 18.90 3.53 5.35
C ILE A 72 19.24 3.82 6.80
N THR A 73 18.57 4.81 7.41
CA THR A 73 18.63 5.01 8.85
C THR A 73 17.42 4.34 9.49
N VAL A 74 17.64 3.41 10.40
CA VAL A 74 16.61 2.72 11.14
C VAL A 74 15.94 3.69 12.11
N GLY A 75 14.63 3.88 11.96
CA GLY A 75 13.84 4.69 12.89
C GLY A 75 13.33 3.88 14.08
N GLU A 76 12.73 4.56 15.04
CA GLU A 76 11.99 3.89 16.11
C GLU A 76 10.72 3.22 15.53
N SER A 77 10.44 2.00 16.01
CA SER A 77 9.20 1.30 15.66
C SER A 77 8.02 1.95 16.38
N ILE A 78 7.07 2.43 15.63
CA ILE A 78 5.82 2.98 16.18
C ILE A 78 4.77 1.87 16.12
N ALA A 79 4.27 1.47 17.29
CA ALA A 79 3.15 0.53 17.37
C ALA A 79 1.82 1.29 17.21
N PHE A 80 0.98 0.81 16.30
CA PHE A 80 -0.38 1.30 16.13
C PHE A 80 -1.36 0.19 16.48
N ASP A 81 -2.26 0.46 17.41
CA ASP A 81 -3.32 -0.48 17.71
C ASP A 81 -4.34 -0.52 16.57
N THR A 82 -4.83 -1.72 16.29
CA THR A 82 -5.95 -1.89 15.36
C THR A 82 -7.19 -1.20 15.92
N HIS A 83 -7.90 -0.41 15.10
CA HIS A 83 -9.10 0.27 15.53
C HIS A 83 -10.13 -0.73 16.10
N PRO A 84 -10.70 -0.50 17.30
CA PRO A 84 -11.58 -1.47 17.98
C PRO A 84 -12.77 -1.92 17.13
N ALA A 85 -13.38 -1.00 16.34
CA ALA A 85 -14.50 -1.36 15.47
C ALA A 85 -14.08 -2.30 14.32
N PHE A 86 -12.86 -2.16 13.79
CA PHE A 86 -12.34 -3.09 12.78
C PHE A 86 -12.01 -4.45 13.39
N ALA A 87 -11.39 -4.46 14.57
CA ALA A 87 -11.11 -5.69 15.31
C ALA A 87 -12.40 -6.44 15.65
N ALA A 88 -13.44 -5.74 16.11
CA ALA A 88 -14.76 -6.32 16.40
C ALA A 88 -15.47 -6.89 15.16
N ALA A 89 -15.22 -6.31 13.98
CA ALA A 89 -15.78 -6.81 12.72
C ALA A 89 -15.02 -8.03 12.17
N THR A 90 -13.83 -8.33 12.70
CA THR A 90 -13.05 -9.50 12.34
C THR A 90 -13.62 -10.75 13.01
N VAL A 91 -14.31 -11.59 12.23
CA VAL A 91 -14.93 -12.81 12.73
C VAL A 91 -14.17 -14.01 12.17
N PRO A 92 -13.47 -14.78 13.01
CA PRO A 92 -12.76 -15.98 12.57
C PRO A 92 -13.69 -16.93 11.81
N ASP A 93 -13.15 -17.59 10.78
CA ASP A 93 -13.81 -18.61 9.97
C ASP A 93 -15.10 -18.17 9.22
N SER A 94 -15.45 -16.89 9.28
CA SER A 94 -16.62 -16.35 8.57
C SER A 94 -16.39 -16.20 7.06
N THR A 95 -15.12 -16.07 6.65
CA THR A 95 -14.72 -15.81 5.28
C THR A 95 -14.01 -17.04 4.70
N LYS A 96 -14.33 -17.35 3.45
CA LYS A 96 -13.73 -18.47 2.71
C LYS A 96 -13.29 -18.02 1.32
N LEU A 97 -12.19 -18.62 0.85
CA LEU A 97 -11.84 -18.50 -0.57
C LEU A 97 -12.83 -19.30 -1.40
N GLY A 98 -13.31 -18.72 -2.49
CA GLY A 98 -14.11 -19.43 -3.47
C GLY A 98 -13.29 -20.44 -4.29
N THR A 99 -13.97 -21.15 -5.16
CA THR A 99 -13.34 -22.12 -6.07
C THR A 99 -12.60 -21.44 -7.21
N GLU A 100 -13.12 -20.30 -7.66
CA GLU A 100 -12.50 -19.52 -8.72
C GLU A 100 -11.51 -18.50 -8.14
N PRO A 101 -10.42 -18.20 -8.86
CA PRO A 101 -9.51 -17.13 -8.49
C PRO A 101 -10.24 -15.80 -8.33
N GLY A 102 -9.91 -15.04 -7.28
CA GLY A 102 -10.53 -13.75 -7.00
C GLY A 102 -11.92 -13.82 -6.36
N GLU A 103 -12.38 -15.00 -5.94
CA GLU A 103 -13.61 -15.15 -5.17
C GLU A 103 -13.35 -15.13 -3.66
N LEU A 104 -14.09 -14.27 -2.96
CA LEU A 104 -14.13 -14.21 -1.51
C LEU A 104 -15.58 -14.38 -1.04
N LEU A 105 -15.85 -15.43 -0.28
CA LEU A 105 -17.19 -15.81 0.14
C LEU A 105 -17.39 -15.47 1.61
N GLY A 106 -18.56 -14.92 1.93
CA GLY A 106 -18.98 -14.65 3.32
C GLY A 106 -18.30 -13.46 3.99
N TYR A 107 -17.39 -12.75 3.31
CA TYR A 107 -16.75 -11.59 3.86
C TYR A 107 -17.76 -10.46 4.15
N ARG A 108 -17.67 -9.89 5.35
CA ARG A 108 -18.54 -8.80 5.79
C ARG A 108 -17.78 -7.59 6.28
N GLY A 109 -16.60 -7.80 6.85
CA GLY A 109 -15.76 -6.73 7.39
C GLY A 109 -14.63 -7.27 8.25
N GLY A 110 -13.74 -6.39 8.68
CA GLY A 110 -12.56 -6.74 9.44
C GLY A 110 -11.46 -7.41 8.60
N LEU A 111 -10.63 -8.23 9.25
CA LEU A 111 -9.59 -9.00 8.57
C LEU A 111 -10.20 -10.31 8.04
N PRO A 112 -10.14 -10.58 6.73
CA PRO A 112 -10.77 -11.78 6.15
C PRO A 112 -10.25 -13.10 6.72
N PHE A 113 -8.94 -13.22 6.94
CA PHE A 113 -8.27 -14.43 7.44
C PHE A 113 -7.37 -14.06 8.61
N PRO A 114 -7.93 -13.92 9.83
CA PRO A 114 -7.15 -13.46 10.99
C PRO A 114 -6.17 -14.50 11.54
N ALA A 115 -6.40 -15.80 11.26
CA ALA A 115 -5.46 -16.84 11.64
C ALA A 115 -4.23 -16.82 10.71
N PRO A 116 -3.01 -17.01 11.23
CA PRO A 116 -1.83 -17.17 10.41
C PRO A 116 -2.01 -18.31 9.40
N PRO A 117 -1.62 -18.12 8.14
CA PRO A 117 -1.69 -19.21 7.16
C PRO A 117 -0.72 -20.32 7.57
N GLN A 118 -1.15 -21.57 7.42
CA GLN A 118 -0.31 -22.72 7.74
C GLN A 118 0.68 -22.99 6.58
N ALA A 119 1.81 -23.60 6.89
CA ALA A 119 2.87 -23.91 5.94
C ALA A 119 2.42 -24.82 4.78
N ASP A 120 1.48 -25.71 5.06
CA ASP A 120 0.92 -26.69 4.12
C ASP A 120 -0.33 -26.18 3.41
N ASP A 121 -0.77 -24.94 3.68
CA ASP A 121 -1.91 -24.36 3.00
C ASP A 121 -1.53 -23.89 1.58
N PRO A 122 -1.98 -24.58 0.53
CA PRO A 122 -1.63 -24.24 -0.85
C PRO A 122 -2.18 -22.87 -1.29
N ARG A 123 -3.12 -22.30 -0.52
CA ARG A 123 -3.74 -21.00 -0.78
C ARG A 123 -3.39 -19.94 0.26
N ALA A 124 -2.27 -20.14 0.98
CA ALA A 124 -1.78 -19.17 1.97
C ALA A 124 -1.55 -17.77 1.35
N GLY A 125 -0.95 -17.73 0.17
CA GLY A 125 -0.72 -16.49 -0.58
C GLY A 125 -2.01 -15.72 -0.91
N ASP A 126 -3.07 -16.43 -1.33
CA ASP A 126 -4.37 -15.82 -1.60
C ASP A 126 -4.96 -15.17 -0.32
N LYS A 127 -4.88 -15.87 0.80
CA LYS A 127 -5.37 -15.37 2.09
C LYS A 127 -4.61 -14.11 2.54
N LEU A 128 -3.28 -14.11 2.37
CA LEU A 128 -2.46 -12.94 2.66
C LEU A 128 -2.80 -11.76 1.75
N ALA A 129 -2.99 -12.00 0.45
CA ALA A 129 -3.37 -10.97 -0.50
C ALA A 129 -4.73 -10.36 -0.16
N TRP A 130 -5.72 -11.17 0.23
CA TRP A 130 -7.01 -10.67 0.70
C TRP A 130 -6.90 -9.87 2.00
N ASN A 131 -6.08 -10.32 2.95
CA ASN A 131 -5.81 -9.58 4.18
C ASN A 131 -5.17 -8.23 3.88
N MET A 132 -4.21 -8.17 2.95
CA MET A 132 -3.61 -6.91 2.52
C MET A 132 -4.64 -5.97 1.88
N ARG A 133 -5.51 -6.50 1.01
CA ARG A 133 -6.54 -5.72 0.34
C ARG A 133 -7.53 -5.06 1.30
N TYR A 134 -7.92 -5.79 2.35
CA TYR A 134 -8.87 -5.31 3.36
C TYR A 134 -8.22 -4.82 4.65
N ALA A 135 -6.89 -4.66 4.68
CA ALA A 135 -6.21 -4.08 5.82
C ALA A 135 -6.82 -2.73 6.23
N TRP A 136 -6.80 -2.46 7.52
CA TRP A 136 -7.37 -1.22 8.05
C TRP A 136 -6.58 0.00 7.59
N SER A 137 -7.23 0.88 6.87
CA SER A 137 -6.67 2.16 6.40
C SER A 137 -7.63 3.34 6.65
N GLY A 138 -8.64 3.13 7.51
CA GLY A 138 -9.74 4.08 7.72
C GLY A 138 -10.86 3.92 6.70
N ASP A 139 -12.05 4.46 7.04
CA ASP A 139 -13.18 4.51 6.09
C ASP A 139 -13.05 5.63 5.09
N ASN A 140 -12.47 6.75 5.52
CA ASN A 140 -12.17 7.91 4.70
C ASN A 140 -10.77 8.42 5.08
N GLY A 141 -10.09 9.00 4.12
CA GLY A 141 -8.79 9.62 4.34
C GLY A 141 -8.62 10.87 3.48
N VAL A 142 -7.90 11.85 4.00
CA VAL A 142 -7.47 13.01 3.24
C VAL A 142 -5.99 13.21 3.52
N LEU A 143 -5.20 13.25 2.45
CA LEU A 143 -3.79 13.61 2.47
C LEU A 143 -3.68 14.99 1.83
N THR A 144 -3.23 15.96 2.62
CA THR A 144 -2.89 17.29 2.13
C THR A 144 -1.38 17.39 1.94
N ASP A 145 -0.96 18.20 0.99
CA ASP A 145 0.46 18.50 0.77
C ASP A 145 1.36 17.28 0.50
N MET A 146 0.85 16.29 -0.25
CA MET A 146 1.68 15.23 -0.78
C MET A 146 2.62 15.84 -1.83
N ILE A 147 3.92 15.68 -1.63
CA ILE A 147 4.95 16.30 -2.47
C ILE A 147 5.75 15.21 -3.18
N TRP A 148 5.84 15.31 -4.49
CA TRP A 148 6.74 14.48 -5.31
C TRP A 148 7.88 15.31 -5.83
N HIS A 149 9.10 14.82 -5.62
CA HIS A 149 10.31 15.37 -6.17
C HIS A 149 10.81 14.50 -7.32
N TYR A 150 10.90 15.08 -8.50
CA TYR A 150 11.59 14.50 -9.64
C TYR A 150 13.06 14.88 -9.52
N ARG A 151 13.93 13.88 -9.42
CA ARG A 151 15.36 14.08 -9.21
C ARG A 151 16.17 13.62 -10.41
N ASP A 152 17.13 14.42 -10.81
CA ASP A 152 18.19 13.97 -11.72
C ASP A 152 19.15 13.05 -10.94
N MET A 153 19.19 11.77 -11.32
CA MET A 153 20.03 10.76 -10.69
C MET A 153 21.53 11.07 -10.82
N HIS A 154 21.95 11.81 -11.85
CA HIS A 154 23.36 12.13 -12.09
C HIS A 154 23.83 13.39 -11.35
N ARG A 155 22.93 14.30 -11.06
CA ARG A 155 23.27 15.63 -10.51
C ARG A 155 22.80 15.81 -9.08
N ASP A 156 22.08 14.85 -8.51
CA ASP A 156 21.43 14.94 -7.19
C ASP A 156 20.65 16.25 -7.00
N LYS A 157 19.92 16.63 -8.03
CA LYS A 157 19.15 17.86 -8.06
C LYS A 157 17.67 17.59 -8.24
N VAL A 158 16.83 18.27 -7.44
CA VAL A 158 15.39 18.29 -7.70
C VAL A 158 15.15 19.15 -8.96
N GLU A 159 14.66 18.51 -10.03
CA GLU A 159 14.33 19.18 -11.28
C GLU A 159 12.90 19.69 -11.30
N ARG A 160 12.01 18.97 -10.63
CA ARG A 160 10.60 19.31 -10.58
C ARG A 160 9.98 18.88 -9.25
N GLU A 161 9.08 19.69 -8.76
CA GLU A 161 8.22 19.38 -7.63
C GLU A 161 6.77 19.37 -8.10
N VAL A 162 6.02 18.32 -7.74
CA VAL A 162 4.57 18.25 -7.98
C VAL A 162 3.88 18.04 -6.63
N ARG A 163 2.87 18.88 -6.34
CA ARG A 163 2.07 18.77 -5.12
C ARG A 163 0.66 18.28 -5.43
N PHE A 164 0.15 17.45 -4.53
CA PHE A 164 -1.16 16.85 -4.64
C PHE A 164 -1.95 16.96 -3.34
N THR A 165 -3.26 16.93 -3.49
CA THR A 165 -4.16 16.44 -2.44
C THR A 165 -4.70 15.09 -2.87
N ALA A 166 -4.85 14.18 -1.92
CA ALA A 166 -5.47 12.88 -2.14
C ALA A 166 -6.63 12.68 -1.17
N SER A 167 -7.67 12.02 -1.62
CA SER A 167 -8.79 11.61 -0.77
C SER A 167 -9.12 10.17 -1.06
N THR A 168 -9.40 9.41 0.00
CA THR A 168 -9.84 8.02 -0.09
C THR A 168 -11.19 7.87 0.57
N MET A 169 -12.00 6.94 0.05
CA MET A 169 -13.32 6.63 0.60
C MET A 169 -13.64 5.16 0.43
N ARG A 170 -13.99 4.48 1.52
CA ARG A 170 -14.64 3.17 1.47
C ARG A 170 -16.13 3.34 1.26
N PHE A 171 -16.67 2.66 0.27
CA PHE A 171 -18.11 2.59 0.02
C PHE A 171 -18.75 1.40 0.72
N MET A 172 -17.99 0.32 0.87
CA MET A 172 -18.40 -0.92 1.53
C MET A 172 -17.44 -1.28 2.66
N HIS A 173 -17.88 -2.15 3.56
CA HIS A 173 -17.07 -2.61 4.72
C HIS A 173 -16.57 -1.45 5.57
N ARG A 174 -17.47 -0.52 5.86
CA ARG A 174 -17.22 0.64 6.71
C ARG A 174 -17.41 0.27 8.16
N HIS A 175 -16.56 0.80 9.04
CA HIS A 175 -16.53 0.39 10.43
C HIS A 175 -16.72 1.54 11.42
N VAL A 176 -16.34 2.76 11.06
CA VAL A 176 -16.26 3.90 11.99
C VAL A 176 -17.13 5.07 11.55
N THR A 177 -17.02 5.43 10.27
CA THR A 177 -17.69 6.63 9.75
C THR A 177 -19.03 6.26 9.12
N PRO A 178 -20.16 6.79 9.61
CA PRO A 178 -21.46 6.55 8.96
C PRO A 178 -21.50 7.01 7.49
N PRO A 179 -22.33 6.38 6.65
CA PRO A 179 -23.16 5.22 6.94
C PRO A 179 -22.37 3.93 7.07
N ILE A 180 -22.80 3.06 7.99
CA ILE A 180 -22.21 1.76 8.29
C ILE A 180 -23.27 0.69 8.00
N PRO A 181 -22.95 -0.47 7.41
CA PRO A 181 -21.63 -0.92 6.95
C PRO A 181 -21.26 -0.46 5.53
N ALA A 182 -22.16 0.23 4.84
CA ALA A 182 -21.96 0.66 3.46
C ALA A 182 -22.75 1.92 3.12
N ILE A 183 -22.35 2.60 2.04
CA ILE A 183 -23.09 3.69 1.42
C ILE A 183 -24.19 3.08 0.55
N ALA A 184 -25.44 3.45 0.79
CA ALA A 184 -26.61 2.84 0.14
C ALA A 184 -26.62 3.04 -1.38
N ASP A 185 -26.34 4.26 -1.84
CA ASP A 185 -26.29 4.58 -3.27
C ASP A 185 -24.88 4.30 -3.81
N ASN A 186 -24.61 3.03 -4.11
CA ASN A 186 -23.33 2.55 -4.62
C ASN A 186 -23.50 1.83 -5.97
N PRO A 187 -23.72 2.56 -7.06
CA PRO A 187 -23.85 1.94 -8.38
C PRO A 187 -22.52 1.33 -8.82
N GLY A 188 -22.51 0.04 -9.11
CA GLY A 188 -21.37 -0.65 -9.68
C GLY A 188 -20.50 -1.37 -8.68
N ASP A 189 -20.93 -1.54 -7.44
CA ASP A 189 -20.24 -2.31 -6.38
C ASP A 189 -18.83 -1.81 -6.11
N VAL A 190 -18.68 -0.51 -6.00
CA VAL A 190 -17.40 0.11 -5.59
C VAL A 190 -17.19 -0.17 -4.11
N TYR A 191 -16.08 -0.81 -3.75
CA TYR A 191 -15.74 -0.93 -2.33
C TYR A 191 -14.85 0.22 -1.86
N PHE A 192 -14.01 0.76 -2.75
CA PHE A 192 -13.04 1.79 -2.41
C PHE A 192 -12.80 2.74 -3.59
N ALA A 193 -12.66 4.03 -3.30
CA ALA A 193 -12.27 5.03 -4.26
C ALA A 193 -11.04 5.83 -3.80
N LEU A 194 -10.17 6.15 -4.75
CA LEU A 194 -9.05 7.08 -4.59
C LEU A 194 -9.24 8.25 -5.54
N TYR A 195 -9.15 9.46 -5.01
CA TYR A 195 -9.14 10.70 -5.77
C TYR A 195 -7.86 11.47 -5.51
N LEU A 196 -7.19 11.89 -6.59
CA LEU A 196 -5.99 12.72 -6.56
C LEU A 196 -6.24 14.01 -7.33
N ARG A 197 -5.73 15.12 -6.83
CA ARG A 197 -5.74 16.41 -7.54
C ARG A 197 -4.39 17.08 -7.40
N ALA A 198 -3.74 17.37 -8.53
CA ALA A 198 -2.53 18.18 -8.56
C ALA A 198 -2.84 19.64 -8.21
N THR A 199 -2.07 20.22 -7.29
CA THR A 199 -2.22 21.60 -6.81
C THR A 199 -1.10 22.51 -7.31
N TYR A 200 0.06 21.93 -7.63
CA TYR A 200 1.26 22.60 -8.14
C TYR A 200 2.07 21.62 -9.00
N PRO A 201 2.85 22.07 -9.98
CA PRO A 201 2.99 23.44 -10.52
C PRO A 201 1.83 23.83 -11.48
N PRO A 202 1.81 25.08 -11.98
CA PRO A 202 0.70 25.60 -12.80
C PRO A 202 0.37 24.77 -14.04
N ASP A 203 1.34 24.15 -14.68
CA ASP A 203 1.19 23.33 -15.90
C ASP A 203 0.35 22.07 -15.68
N VAL A 204 0.41 21.46 -14.49
CA VAL A 204 -0.38 20.28 -14.12
C VAL A 204 -1.48 20.57 -13.11
N LYS A 205 -1.56 21.79 -12.59
CA LYS A 205 -2.56 22.17 -11.59
C LYS A 205 -3.97 21.85 -12.05
N ASN A 206 -4.75 21.24 -11.15
CA ASN A 206 -6.10 20.72 -11.37
C ASN A 206 -6.18 19.52 -12.32
N THR A 207 -5.07 18.86 -12.66
CA THR A 207 -5.14 17.49 -13.15
C THR A 207 -5.71 16.61 -12.05
N GLN A 208 -6.69 15.79 -12.39
CA GLN A 208 -7.42 14.94 -11.44
C GLN A 208 -7.40 13.50 -11.91
N LEU A 209 -7.26 12.59 -10.96
CA LEU A 209 -7.37 11.15 -11.17
C LEU A 209 -8.40 10.61 -10.17
N LEU A 210 -9.37 9.84 -10.67
CA LEU A 210 -10.31 9.09 -9.86
C LEU A 210 -10.18 7.61 -10.20
N ILE A 211 -10.02 6.78 -9.19
CA ILE A 211 -9.97 5.32 -9.32
C ILE A 211 -11.08 4.72 -8.46
N HIS A 212 -11.89 3.85 -9.04
CA HIS A 212 -12.86 3.02 -8.36
C HIS A 212 -12.38 1.57 -8.36
N ARG A 213 -12.22 0.99 -7.18
CA ARG A 213 -11.97 -0.43 -6.97
C ARG A 213 -13.27 -1.12 -6.68
N LEU A 214 -13.53 -2.21 -7.41
CA LEU A 214 -14.78 -2.94 -7.31
C LEU A 214 -14.66 -4.08 -6.31
N GLU A 215 -15.77 -4.43 -5.68
CA GLU A 215 -15.85 -5.53 -4.71
C GLU A 215 -15.47 -6.87 -5.35
N ASP A 216 -16.00 -7.15 -6.53
CA ASP A 216 -15.64 -8.34 -7.30
C ASP A 216 -14.26 -8.15 -7.94
N ASP A 217 -13.25 -8.87 -7.43
CA ASP A 217 -11.87 -8.81 -7.91
C ASP A 217 -11.69 -9.30 -9.36
N ARG A 218 -12.65 -10.05 -9.90
CA ARG A 218 -12.65 -10.49 -11.30
C ARG A 218 -12.97 -9.34 -12.26
N ARG A 219 -13.61 -8.29 -11.77
CA ARG A 219 -13.90 -7.05 -12.51
C ARG A 219 -12.70 -6.12 -12.43
N GLN A 220 -12.47 -5.40 -13.53
CA GLN A 220 -11.39 -4.43 -13.57
C GLN A 220 -11.76 -3.14 -12.87
N GLU A 221 -10.78 -2.54 -12.20
CA GLU A 221 -10.87 -1.18 -11.69
C GLU A 221 -11.27 -0.22 -12.78
N GLN A 222 -11.95 0.84 -12.39
CA GLN A 222 -12.36 1.91 -13.28
C GLN A 222 -11.59 3.18 -12.92
N GLY A 223 -10.95 3.79 -13.91
CA GLY A 223 -10.19 5.00 -13.73
C GLY A 223 -10.63 6.12 -14.67
N TRP A 224 -10.60 7.35 -14.18
CA TRP A 224 -10.86 8.55 -14.98
C TRP A 224 -9.81 9.60 -14.68
N MET A 225 -9.37 10.28 -15.73
CA MET A 225 -8.45 11.39 -15.62
C MET A 225 -9.07 12.65 -16.24
N TYR A 226 -9.02 13.75 -15.51
CA TYR A 226 -9.32 15.08 -16.02
C TYR A 226 -8.02 15.84 -16.26
N VAL A 227 -7.84 16.34 -17.46
CA VAL A 227 -6.69 17.15 -17.88
C VAL A 227 -7.17 18.56 -18.20
N PRO A 228 -6.79 19.58 -17.43
CA PRO A 228 -7.36 20.93 -17.52
C PRO A 228 -7.25 21.58 -18.90
N PHE A 229 -6.11 21.48 -19.56
CA PHE A 229 -5.92 22.11 -20.86
C PHE A 229 -6.82 21.51 -21.95
N GLN A 230 -7.20 20.21 -21.82
CA GLN A 230 -8.13 19.54 -22.71
C GLN A 230 -9.59 19.76 -22.32
N ARG A 231 -9.85 20.22 -21.09
CA ARG A 231 -11.20 20.39 -20.49
C ARG A 231 -12.09 19.16 -20.65
N ARG A 232 -11.49 17.98 -20.58
CA ARG A 232 -12.19 16.70 -20.79
C ARG A 232 -11.81 15.70 -19.71
N VAL A 233 -12.80 14.94 -19.29
CA VAL A 233 -12.61 13.71 -18.51
C VAL A 233 -12.41 12.57 -19.51
N ARG A 234 -11.38 11.78 -19.33
CA ARG A 234 -11.09 10.56 -20.10
C ARG A 234 -11.19 9.36 -19.19
N ARG A 235 -11.86 8.33 -19.65
CA ARG A 235 -11.75 7.02 -18.99
C ARG A 235 -10.40 6.41 -19.35
N LEU A 236 -9.69 5.90 -18.33
CA LEU A 236 -8.43 5.21 -18.54
C LEU A 236 -8.71 3.81 -19.08
N ALA A 237 -8.03 3.44 -20.17
CA ALA A 237 -8.04 2.06 -20.61
C ALA A 237 -7.20 1.19 -19.67
N THR A 238 -7.47 -0.11 -19.64
CA THR A 238 -6.80 -1.05 -18.74
C THR A 238 -5.28 -1.02 -18.88
N GLY A 239 -4.75 -0.90 -20.09
CA GLY A 239 -3.31 -0.82 -20.33
C GLY A 239 -2.67 0.51 -19.89
N GLN A 240 -3.45 1.55 -19.64
CA GLN A 240 -2.92 2.85 -19.19
C GLN A 240 -2.61 2.91 -17.69
N LYS A 241 -2.91 1.87 -16.93
CA LYS A 241 -2.58 1.79 -15.50
C LYS A 241 -1.08 1.60 -15.26
N THR A 242 -0.40 1.02 -16.22
CA THR A 242 1.05 0.81 -16.21
C THR A 242 1.83 1.95 -16.85
N ASP A 243 1.13 2.98 -17.31
CA ASP A 243 1.78 4.18 -17.83
C ASP A 243 2.27 5.06 -16.67
N ALA A 244 3.40 5.70 -16.86
CA ALA A 244 3.99 6.65 -15.93
C ALA A 244 3.03 7.82 -15.63
N PHE A 245 2.64 7.97 -14.37
CA PHE A 245 1.73 9.05 -13.96
C PHE A 245 2.45 10.39 -13.93
N LEU A 246 1.98 11.34 -14.74
CA LEU A 246 2.56 12.69 -14.88
C LEU A 246 4.06 12.71 -15.19
N GLY A 247 4.56 11.67 -15.87
CA GLY A 247 5.97 11.56 -16.25
C GLY A 247 6.90 11.20 -15.10
N SER A 248 6.37 10.61 -14.03
CA SER A 248 7.15 10.00 -12.93
C SER A 248 7.50 8.55 -13.25
N ASP A 249 8.29 7.93 -12.37
CA ASP A 249 8.54 6.48 -12.38
C ASP A 249 7.42 5.68 -11.69
N ILE A 250 6.37 6.38 -11.20
CA ILE A 250 5.23 5.76 -10.51
C ILE A 250 4.10 5.54 -11.50
N MET A 251 3.61 4.31 -11.55
CA MET A 251 2.43 3.92 -12.31
C MET A 251 1.15 4.11 -11.48
N ILE A 252 0.00 4.15 -12.15
CA ILE A 252 -1.30 4.21 -11.45
C ILE A 252 -1.52 2.97 -10.57
N GLU A 253 -0.99 1.81 -10.96
CA GLU A 253 -1.08 0.58 -10.17
C GLU A 253 -0.27 0.61 -8.86
N ASP A 254 0.71 1.50 -8.73
CA ASP A 254 1.53 1.62 -7.52
C ASP A 254 0.82 2.37 -6.39
N PHE A 255 -0.28 3.06 -6.69
CA PHE A 255 -1.02 3.81 -5.66
C PHE A 255 -1.66 2.88 -4.63
N LEU A 256 -1.32 3.11 -3.35
CA LEU A 256 -1.80 2.36 -2.19
C LEU A 256 -1.29 0.89 -2.16
N GLY A 257 -0.14 0.63 -2.75
CA GLY A 257 0.49 -0.68 -2.79
C GLY A 257 -0.08 -1.59 -3.88
N TYR A 258 0.28 -2.87 -3.82
CA TYR A 258 -0.15 -3.84 -4.83
C TYR A 258 -1.67 -3.96 -4.93
N ASN A 259 -2.17 -3.74 -6.12
CA ASN A 259 -3.59 -3.77 -6.45
C ASN A 259 -3.92 -4.72 -7.61
N GLY A 260 -3.03 -5.65 -7.86
CA GLY A 260 -3.26 -6.72 -8.82
C GLY A 260 -4.42 -7.62 -8.43
N ARG A 261 -4.87 -8.43 -9.38
CA ARG A 261 -5.89 -9.44 -9.13
C ARG A 261 -5.34 -10.55 -8.25
N ILE A 262 -6.14 -10.95 -7.29
CA ILE A 262 -5.88 -12.13 -6.47
C ILE A 262 -6.32 -13.34 -7.26
N LYS A 263 -5.34 -14.11 -7.76
CA LYS A 263 -5.57 -15.26 -8.65
C LYS A 263 -5.16 -16.54 -7.95
#